data_3a5b0ca9f846e8e9bf57f1b9f052dec9
#
_entry.id   3a5b0ca9f846e8e9bf57f1b9f052dec9
#
_cell.length_a   1.000
_cell.length_b   1.000
_cell.length_c   1.000
_cell.angle_alpha   90.00
_cell.angle_beta   90.00
_cell.angle_gamma   90.00
#
_symmetry.space_group_name_H-M   'P 1'
#
loop_
_entity.id
_entity.type
_entity.pdbx_description
1 polymer ?
#
loop_
_entity_poly.entity_id
_entity_poly.type
_entity_poly.pdbx_seq_one_letter_code
_entity_poly.pdbx_strand_id
1 'polypeptide(L)'
;DIGKRWIAEKRRGNVCSILTTWVWNGGPFVVRSAMSKAAVNTMTQSLAVEWGRYGLRFNAIAPGPFPTEGMSKRLAPETEGGSRSMESGAGNPMGRVGEMHELVNLAVLLMAPGAEYVNGQTIAIDGAGYNASGATSSMLTTWGDEEWQAPRDAIEAQNQKDKAKRTV
;
A
#
# COMPACT_ATOMS: atom_id res chain seq x y z
N ASP A 1 -19.70 9.89 17.35
CA ASP A 1 -21.15 9.96 17.60
C ASP A 1 -21.94 8.90 16.86
N ILE A 2 -21.71 8.65 15.53
CA ILE A 2 -22.51 7.67 14.76
C ILE A 2 -22.38 6.24 15.31
N GLY A 3 -21.22 5.81 15.73
CA GLY A 3 -21.01 4.47 16.31
C GLY A 3 -21.77 4.27 17.62
N LYS A 4 -21.77 5.27 18.50
CA LYS A 4 -22.57 5.22 19.74
C LYS A 4 -24.07 5.11 19.44
N ARG A 5 -24.54 5.80 18.42
CA ARG A 5 -25.92 5.71 17.95
C ARG A 5 -26.24 4.32 17.42
N TRP A 6 -25.38 3.74 16.56
CA TRP A 6 -25.56 2.38 16.06
C TRP A 6 -25.59 1.35 17.18
N ILE A 7 -24.71 1.50 18.20
CA ILE A 7 -24.70 0.62 19.37
C ILE A 7 -26.02 0.72 20.15
N ALA A 8 -26.50 1.94 20.43
CA ALA A 8 -27.75 2.15 21.14
C ALA A 8 -28.96 1.59 20.37
N GLU A 9 -28.97 1.71 19.06
CA GLU A 9 -29.99 1.18 18.17
C GLU A 9 -29.82 -0.33 17.86
N LYS A 10 -28.77 -0.98 18.38
CA LYS A 10 -28.41 -2.38 18.07
C LYS A 10 -28.25 -2.64 16.57
N ARG A 11 -27.77 -1.67 15.83
CA ARG A 11 -27.53 -1.75 14.38
C ARG A 11 -26.11 -2.19 14.09
N ARG A 12 -25.95 -3.09 13.15
CA ARG A 12 -24.64 -3.38 12.56
C ARG A 12 -24.19 -2.17 11.70
N GLY A 13 -22.89 -1.96 11.68
CA GLY A 13 -22.31 -0.85 10.93
C GLY A 13 -20.97 -1.21 10.32
N ASN A 14 -20.60 -0.50 9.29
CA ASN A 14 -19.32 -0.67 8.61
C ASN A 14 -18.72 0.70 8.29
N VAL A 15 -17.46 0.88 8.63
CA VAL A 15 -16.67 2.07 8.33
C VAL A 15 -15.48 1.65 7.49
N CYS A 16 -15.34 2.23 6.31
CA CYS A 16 -14.18 2.06 5.45
C CYS A 16 -13.47 3.42 5.32
N SER A 17 -12.27 3.52 5.87
CA SER A 17 -11.47 4.73 5.82
C SER A 17 -10.55 4.71 4.60
N ILE A 18 -10.38 5.85 3.92
CA ILE A 18 -9.39 5.99 2.85
C ILE A 18 -8.13 6.63 3.42
N LEU A 19 -7.05 5.87 3.39
CA LEU A 19 -5.74 6.25 3.87
C LEU A 19 -4.77 6.52 2.71
N THR A 20 -3.53 6.17 2.91
CA THR A 20 -2.44 6.13 1.93
C THR A 20 -1.36 5.19 2.46
N THR A 21 -0.53 4.64 1.60
CA THR A 21 0.57 3.75 1.99
C THR A 21 1.62 4.42 2.89
N TRP A 22 1.68 5.75 2.90
CA TRP A 22 2.56 6.52 3.80
C TRP A 22 2.28 6.33 5.29
N VAL A 23 1.19 5.69 5.66
CA VAL A 23 0.89 5.35 7.07
C VAL A 23 1.88 4.36 7.66
N TRP A 24 2.61 3.61 6.83
CA TRP A 24 3.58 2.59 7.28
C TRP A 24 5.03 3.08 7.26
N ASN A 25 5.43 3.82 6.23
CA ASN A 25 6.83 4.19 6.02
C ASN A 25 7.08 5.71 6.00
N GLY A 26 6.02 6.52 6.08
CA GLY A 26 6.16 7.94 5.86
C GLY A 26 6.55 8.28 4.41
N GLY A 27 7.13 9.45 4.22
CA GLY A 27 7.66 9.88 2.93
C GLY A 27 8.10 11.34 2.95
N PRO A 28 8.97 11.75 2.03
CA PRO A 28 9.39 13.15 1.94
C PRO A 28 8.20 14.03 1.51
N PHE A 29 8.14 15.24 2.05
CA PHE A 29 7.15 16.28 1.74
C PHE A 29 5.68 15.94 2.06
N VAL A 30 5.39 14.79 2.70
CA VAL A 30 4.02 14.34 3.03
C VAL A 30 3.73 14.26 4.53
N VAL A 31 4.55 14.86 5.37
CA VAL A 31 4.47 14.73 6.85
C VAL A 31 3.07 14.96 7.38
N ARG A 32 2.39 16.05 7.00
CA ARG A 32 1.04 16.35 7.49
C ARG A 32 0.02 15.29 7.07
N SER A 33 0.09 14.83 5.83
CA SER A 33 -0.78 13.77 5.31
C SER A 33 -0.47 12.45 6.02
N ALA A 34 0.79 12.06 6.13
CA ALA A 34 1.21 10.82 6.77
C ALA A 34 0.74 10.77 8.24
N MET A 35 0.98 11.84 9.01
CA MET A 35 0.54 11.92 10.41
C MET A 35 -0.99 11.77 10.55
N SER A 36 -1.76 12.53 9.77
CA SER A 36 -3.22 12.49 9.86
C SER A 36 -3.78 11.13 9.47
N LYS A 37 -3.24 10.51 8.43
CA LYS A 37 -3.68 9.19 7.97
C LYS A 37 -3.22 8.06 8.90
N ALA A 38 -2.03 8.18 9.52
CA ALA A 38 -1.58 7.25 10.54
C ALA A 38 -2.49 7.28 11.78
N ALA A 39 -2.94 8.45 12.21
CA ALA A 39 -3.91 8.58 13.30
C ALA A 39 -5.24 7.85 12.97
N VAL A 40 -5.75 8.01 11.74
CA VAL A 40 -6.95 7.30 11.28
C VAL A 40 -6.71 5.79 11.18
N ASN A 41 -5.50 5.35 10.80
CA ASN A 41 -5.12 3.94 10.79
C ASN A 41 -5.22 3.33 12.19
N THR A 42 -4.60 3.97 13.18
CA THR A 42 -4.65 3.52 14.59
C THR A 42 -6.08 3.54 15.13
N MET A 43 -6.87 4.58 14.82
CA MET A 43 -8.29 4.65 15.19
C MET A 43 -9.07 3.47 14.59
N THR A 44 -8.83 3.13 13.32
CA THR A 44 -9.49 2.00 12.65
C THR A 44 -9.22 0.69 13.39
N GLN A 45 -7.98 0.43 13.77
CA GLN A 45 -7.58 -0.77 14.50
C GLN A 45 -8.20 -0.81 15.91
N SER A 46 -8.12 0.29 16.65
CA SER A 46 -8.64 0.39 18.01
C SER A 46 -10.15 0.18 18.06
N LEU A 47 -10.90 0.88 17.19
CA LEU A 47 -12.36 0.77 17.18
C LEU A 47 -12.83 -0.59 16.65
N ALA A 48 -12.08 -1.24 15.77
CA ALA A 48 -12.37 -2.61 15.36
C ALA A 48 -12.36 -3.58 16.57
N VAL A 49 -11.42 -3.41 17.48
CA VAL A 49 -11.33 -4.21 18.70
C VAL A 49 -12.43 -3.82 19.71
N GLU A 50 -12.55 -2.54 20.01
CA GLU A 50 -13.49 -2.06 21.05
C GLU A 50 -14.96 -2.33 20.68
N TRP A 51 -15.31 -2.15 19.41
CA TRP A 51 -16.71 -2.13 18.97
C TRP A 51 -17.13 -3.33 18.11
N GLY A 52 -16.20 -4.23 17.81
CA GLY A 52 -16.48 -5.47 17.09
C GLY A 52 -17.59 -6.31 17.73
N ARG A 53 -17.61 -6.37 19.06
CA ARG A 53 -18.67 -7.06 19.86
C ARG A 53 -20.09 -6.52 19.62
N TYR A 54 -20.22 -5.31 19.12
CA TYR A 54 -21.50 -4.71 18.77
C TYR A 54 -21.88 -4.88 17.29
N GLY A 55 -21.11 -5.67 16.54
CA GLY A 55 -21.32 -5.89 15.12
C GLY A 55 -20.88 -4.71 14.23
N LEU A 56 -19.98 -3.86 14.76
CA LEU A 56 -19.40 -2.76 14.00
C LEU A 56 -18.03 -3.17 13.45
N ARG A 57 -17.80 -2.91 12.17
CA ARG A 57 -16.54 -3.19 11.49
C ARG A 57 -15.86 -1.90 11.06
N PHE A 58 -14.55 -1.87 11.22
CA PHE A 58 -13.70 -0.75 10.84
C PHE A 58 -12.54 -1.29 10.01
N ASN A 59 -12.49 -0.92 8.76
CA ASN A 59 -11.39 -1.24 7.85
C ASN A 59 -10.92 0.01 7.12
N ALA A 60 -9.78 -0.09 6.49
CA ALA A 60 -9.23 0.99 5.71
C ALA A 60 -8.64 0.47 4.39
N ILE A 61 -8.62 1.34 3.40
CA ILE A 61 -7.90 1.14 2.14
C ILE A 61 -6.77 2.15 2.09
N ALA A 62 -5.58 1.71 1.73
CA ALA A 62 -4.40 2.53 1.51
C ALA A 62 -4.04 2.52 0.01
N PRO A 63 -4.60 3.46 -0.79
CA PRO A 63 -4.32 3.54 -2.20
C PRO A 63 -2.90 4.02 -2.48
N GLY A 64 -2.31 3.49 -3.56
CA GLY A 64 -1.21 4.09 -4.28
C GLY A 64 -1.69 5.21 -5.22
N PRO A 65 -0.98 5.45 -6.33
CA PRO A 65 -1.39 6.46 -7.31
C PRO A 65 -2.67 6.05 -8.06
N PHE A 66 -3.73 6.82 -7.89
CA PHE A 66 -4.96 6.75 -8.67
C PHE A 66 -5.19 8.12 -9.29
N PRO A 67 -5.05 8.30 -10.61
CA PRO A 67 -5.18 9.59 -11.25
C PRO A 67 -6.57 10.19 -11.02
N THR A 68 -6.57 11.38 -10.43
CA THR A 68 -7.77 12.20 -10.30
C THR A 68 -7.41 13.64 -10.65
N GLU A 69 -8.37 14.41 -11.12
CA GLU A 69 -8.16 15.82 -11.44
C GLU A 69 -7.52 16.61 -10.27
N GLY A 70 -7.94 16.32 -9.05
CA GLY A 70 -7.40 16.96 -7.85
C GLY A 70 -5.98 16.50 -7.50
N MET A 71 -5.60 15.26 -7.84
CA MET A 71 -4.25 14.75 -7.66
C MET A 71 -3.31 15.39 -8.67
N SER A 72 -3.65 15.37 -9.96
CA SER A 72 -2.84 15.95 -11.03
C SER A 72 -2.55 17.42 -10.77
N LYS A 73 -3.55 18.21 -10.39
CA LYS A 73 -3.37 19.65 -10.10
C LYS A 73 -2.47 19.95 -8.89
N ARG A 74 -2.40 19.06 -7.89
CA ARG A 74 -1.71 19.34 -6.62
C ARG A 74 -0.38 18.64 -6.46
N LEU A 75 -0.26 17.42 -6.98
CA LEU A 75 0.92 16.58 -6.79
C LEU A 75 1.78 16.47 -8.04
N ALA A 76 1.24 16.80 -9.19
CA ALA A 76 1.93 16.78 -10.47
C ALA A 76 1.62 18.07 -11.28
N PRO A 77 1.94 19.28 -10.75
CA PRO A 77 1.73 20.49 -11.53
C PRO A 77 2.53 20.45 -12.83
N GLU A 78 1.93 20.98 -13.90
CA GLU A 78 2.59 21.10 -15.19
C GLU A 78 3.78 22.07 -15.08
N THR A 79 4.96 21.52 -14.82
CA THR A 79 6.23 22.25 -14.83
C THR A 79 7.19 21.56 -15.79
N GLU A 80 8.10 22.32 -16.42
CA GLU A 80 9.20 21.73 -17.19
C GLU A 80 10.03 20.81 -16.29
N GLY A 81 9.89 19.49 -16.46
CA GLY A 81 10.50 18.46 -15.61
C GLY A 81 9.57 17.88 -14.53
N GLY A 82 8.31 18.34 -14.44
CA GLY A 82 7.32 17.84 -13.48
C GLY A 82 6.78 16.47 -13.82
N SER A 83 6.77 15.71 -12.88
CA SER A 83 6.13 14.46 -12.43
C SER A 83 5.28 13.64 -13.45
N ARG A 84 5.76 13.40 -14.65
CA ARG A 84 5.23 12.31 -15.50
C ARG A 84 5.29 10.94 -14.80
N SER A 85 6.16 10.77 -13.81
CA SER A 85 6.36 9.49 -13.11
C SER A 85 5.16 9.07 -12.25
N MET A 86 4.45 10.00 -11.63
CA MET A 86 3.28 9.66 -10.79
C MET A 86 2.05 9.30 -11.60
N GLU A 87 1.89 9.87 -12.81
CA GLU A 87 0.76 9.57 -13.70
C GLU A 87 1.01 8.38 -14.61
N SER A 88 2.27 8.14 -14.97
CA SER A 88 2.65 7.01 -15.81
C SER A 88 2.83 5.70 -15.07
N GLY A 89 2.87 5.72 -13.73
CA GLY A 89 3.20 4.55 -12.93
C GLY A 89 4.69 4.16 -13.00
N ALA A 90 5.55 5.05 -13.52
CA ALA A 90 6.99 4.81 -13.52
C ALA A 90 7.49 4.60 -12.09
N GLY A 91 8.22 3.51 -11.87
CA GLY A 91 8.68 3.07 -10.55
C GLY A 91 7.66 2.25 -9.75
N ASN A 92 6.45 2.03 -10.27
CA ASN A 92 5.54 1.05 -9.71
C ASN A 92 5.87 -0.35 -10.25
N PRO A 93 5.93 -1.40 -9.43
CA PRO A 93 6.23 -2.77 -9.89
C PRO A 93 5.30 -3.28 -10.99
N MET A 94 4.03 -2.85 -10.99
CA MET A 94 3.09 -3.19 -12.06
C MET A 94 3.22 -2.30 -13.32
N GLY A 95 4.11 -1.30 -13.32
CA GLY A 95 4.35 -0.41 -14.47
C GLY A 95 3.17 0.49 -14.82
N ARG A 96 2.17 0.62 -13.94
CA ARG A 96 0.98 1.44 -14.17
C ARG A 96 0.45 2.06 -12.88
N VAL A 97 -0.43 3.00 -13.02
CA VAL A 97 -1.28 3.51 -11.93
C VAL A 97 -2.54 2.66 -11.76
N GLY A 98 -3.22 2.81 -10.64
CA GLY A 98 -4.50 2.14 -10.39
C GLY A 98 -5.65 2.79 -11.16
N GLU A 99 -6.62 1.97 -11.54
CA GLU A 99 -7.86 2.42 -12.17
C GLU A 99 -8.98 2.52 -11.12
N MET A 100 -9.83 3.53 -11.24
CA MET A 100 -10.83 3.85 -10.21
C MET A 100 -11.76 2.68 -9.90
N HIS A 101 -12.09 1.86 -10.88
CA HIS A 101 -12.93 0.68 -10.67
C HIS A 101 -12.28 -0.36 -9.75
N GLU A 102 -10.94 -0.49 -9.77
CA GLU A 102 -10.21 -1.41 -8.88
C GLU A 102 -10.35 -0.98 -7.41
N LEU A 103 -10.25 0.34 -7.16
CA LEU A 103 -10.48 0.91 -5.83
C LEU A 103 -11.93 0.71 -5.36
N VAL A 104 -12.89 0.95 -6.26
CA VAL A 104 -14.32 0.76 -5.99
C VAL A 104 -14.63 -0.70 -5.66
N ASN A 105 -14.08 -1.66 -6.41
CA ASN A 105 -14.29 -3.08 -6.17
C ASN A 105 -13.80 -3.50 -4.77
N LEU A 106 -12.64 -3.01 -4.33
CA LEU A 106 -12.13 -3.29 -2.98
C LEU A 106 -13.02 -2.65 -1.92
N ALA A 107 -13.47 -1.41 -2.13
CA ALA A 107 -14.38 -0.73 -1.21
C ALA A 107 -15.71 -1.47 -1.08
N VAL A 108 -16.30 -1.90 -2.20
CA VAL A 108 -17.53 -2.69 -2.23
C VAL A 108 -17.33 -4.02 -1.48
N LEU A 109 -16.23 -4.74 -1.73
CA LEU A 109 -15.92 -5.98 -1.01
C LEU A 109 -15.88 -5.75 0.52
N LEU A 110 -15.16 -4.74 0.98
CA LEU A 110 -15.03 -4.47 2.41
C LEU A 110 -16.35 -4.02 3.05
N MET A 111 -17.23 -3.36 2.28
CA MET A 111 -18.53 -2.90 2.76
C MET A 111 -19.63 -3.98 2.66
N ALA A 112 -19.44 -4.98 1.82
CA ALA A 112 -20.43 -6.02 1.58
C ALA A 112 -20.60 -6.99 2.77
N PRO A 113 -21.77 -7.64 2.88
CA PRO A 113 -22.00 -8.67 3.91
C PRO A 113 -21.03 -9.85 3.84
N GLY A 114 -20.55 -10.24 2.66
CA GLY A 114 -19.62 -11.37 2.48
C GLY A 114 -18.23 -11.17 3.11
N ALA A 115 -17.88 -9.94 3.55
CA ALA A 115 -16.61 -9.64 4.21
C ALA A 115 -16.76 -9.42 5.73
N GLU A 116 -17.76 -10.03 6.37
CA GLU A 116 -18.08 -9.76 7.78
C GLU A 116 -16.98 -10.12 8.78
N TYR A 117 -16.10 -11.05 8.43
CA TYR A 117 -14.97 -11.43 9.31
C TYR A 117 -13.73 -10.58 9.08
N VAL A 118 -13.73 -9.69 8.09
CA VAL A 118 -12.66 -8.70 7.85
C VAL A 118 -12.92 -7.48 8.73
N ASN A 119 -12.10 -7.29 9.76
CA ASN A 119 -12.21 -6.18 10.70
C ASN A 119 -10.82 -5.75 11.18
N GLY A 120 -10.58 -4.46 11.32
CA GLY A 120 -9.32 -3.88 11.79
C GLY A 120 -8.20 -3.88 10.71
N GLN A 121 -8.53 -4.15 9.46
CA GLN A 121 -7.54 -4.29 8.39
C GLN A 121 -7.35 -2.97 7.64
N THR A 122 -6.09 -2.74 7.25
CA THR A 122 -5.72 -1.71 6.29
C THR A 122 -5.08 -2.39 5.09
N ILE A 123 -5.75 -2.31 3.95
CA ILE A 123 -5.38 -3.04 2.73
C ILE A 123 -4.77 -2.05 1.74
N ALA A 124 -3.52 -2.31 1.33
CA ALA A 124 -2.90 -1.59 0.24
C ALA A 124 -3.52 -1.99 -1.09
N ILE A 125 -3.76 -0.99 -1.94
CA ILE A 125 -4.10 -1.17 -3.35
C ILE A 125 -3.21 -0.21 -4.16
N ASP A 126 -2.00 -0.65 -4.44
CA ASP A 126 -0.92 0.22 -4.90
C ASP A 126 0.05 -0.43 -5.90
N GLY A 127 -0.30 -1.59 -6.45
CA GLY A 127 0.56 -2.32 -7.39
C GLY A 127 1.91 -2.74 -6.78
N ALA A 128 1.93 -3.04 -5.48
CA ALA A 128 3.11 -3.36 -4.68
C ALA A 128 4.13 -2.20 -4.52
N GLY A 129 3.71 -0.96 -4.82
CA GLY A 129 4.58 0.22 -4.71
C GLY A 129 5.14 0.42 -3.30
N TYR A 130 4.33 0.21 -2.28
CA TYR A 130 4.76 0.28 -0.88
C TYR A 130 5.84 -0.76 -0.55
N ASN A 131 5.66 -1.99 -0.99
CA ASN A 131 6.63 -3.07 -0.73
C ASN A 131 7.96 -2.84 -1.47
N ALA A 132 7.92 -2.22 -2.64
CA ALA A 132 9.11 -1.85 -3.40
C ALA A 132 9.82 -0.61 -2.82
N SER A 133 9.11 0.24 -2.09
CA SER A 133 9.66 1.44 -1.47
C SER A 133 10.68 1.09 -0.38
N GLY A 134 11.92 1.52 -0.57
CA GLY A 134 13.01 1.26 0.36
C GLY A 134 13.60 -0.15 0.32
N ALA A 135 13.12 -1.02 -0.54
CA ALA A 135 13.75 -2.32 -0.77
C ALA A 135 15.03 -2.14 -1.60
N THR A 136 16.18 -2.43 -1.00
CA THR A 136 17.52 -2.21 -1.61
C THR A 136 17.73 -2.97 -2.91
N SER A 137 17.00 -4.06 -3.11
CA SER A 137 17.10 -4.90 -4.31
C SER A 137 16.03 -4.65 -5.35
N SER A 138 15.13 -3.68 -5.15
CA SER A 138 14.03 -3.40 -6.10
C SER A 138 14.53 -3.03 -7.50
N MET A 139 15.69 -2.40 -7.61
CA MET A 139 16.31 -2.08 -8.90
C MET A 139 16.63 -3.33 -9.72
N LEU A 140 16.86 -4.47 -9.09
CA LEU A 140 17.21 -5.73 -9.76
C LEU A 140 16.01 -6.33 -10.52
N THR A 141 14.80 -5.89 -10.25
CA THR A 141 13.60 -6.36 -10.95
C THR A 141 13.54 -5.90 -12.42
N THR A 142 14.36 -4.92 -12.80
CA THR A 142 14.47 -4.44 -14.18
C THR A 142 15.52 -5.20 -14.99
N TRP A 143 16.28 -6.10 -14.36
CA TRP A 143 17.34 -6.86 -15.00
C TRP A 143 16.75 -7.98 -15.86
N GLY A 144 17.22 -8.08 -17.11
CA GLY A 144 16.98 -9.23 -17.98
C GLY A 144 17.99 -10.35 -17.75
N ASP A 145 17.87 -11.41 -18.53
CA ASP A 145 18.76 -12.59 -18.37
C ASP A 145 20.23 -12.26 -18.61
N GLU A 146 20.54 -11.32 -19.50
CA GLU A 146 21.91 -10.91 -19.80
C GLU A 146 22.57 -10.21 -18.61
N GLU A 147 21.85 -9.31 -17.93
CA GLU A 147 22.37 -8.63 -16.75
C GLU A 147 22.57 -9.58 -15.57
N TRP A 148 21.79 -10.65 -15.50
CA TRP A 148 21.93 -11.65 -14.45
C TRP A 148 23.10 -12.63 -14.68
N GLN A 149 23.61 -12.77 -15.91
CA GLN A 149 24.63 -13.78 -16.20
C GLN A 149 25.93 -13.53 -15.44
N ALA A 150 26.49 -12.33 -15.51
CA ALA A 150 27.75 -12.01 -14.83
C ALA A 150 27.69 -12.17 -13.30
N PRO A 151 26.64 -11.72 -12.57
CA PRO A 151 26.48 -12.02 -11.15
C PRO A 151 26.36 -13.51 -10.84
N ARG A 152 25.65 -14.31 -11.66
CA ARG A 152 25.55 -15.77 -11.47
C ARG A 152 26.92 -16.43 -11.56
N ASP A 153 27.69 -16.10 -12.59
CA ASP A 153 29.04 -16.64 -12.79
C ASP A 153 29.97 -16.26 -11.63
N ALA A 154 29.89 -15.01 -11.16
CA ALA A 154 30.69 -14.56 -10.02
C ALA A 154 30.31 -15.28 -8.71
N ILE A 155 29.03 -15.51 -8.45
CA ILE A 155 28.54 -16.25 -7.28
C ILE A 155 28.98 -17.70 -7.37
N GLU A 156 28.91 -18.34 -8.52
CA GLU A 156 29.33 -19.71 -8.72
C GLU A 156 30.84 -19.87 -8.51
N ALA A 157 31.65 -18.97 -9.09
CA ALA A 157 33.09 -18.93 -8.88
C ALA A 157 33.45 -18.76 -7.40
N GLN A 158 32.72 -17.88 -6.67
CA GLN A 158 32.95 -17.71 -5.23
C GLN A 158 32.57 -18.97 -4.44
N ASN A 159 31.43 -19.58 -4.76
CA ASN A 159 31.00 -20.83 -4.13
C ASN A 159 31.98 -21.97 -4.33
N GLN A 160 32.64 -22.08 -5.49
CA GLN A 160 33.67 -23.08 -5.74
C GLN A 160 34.92 -22.83 -4.86
N LYS A 161 35.36 -21.58 -4.75
CA LYS A 161 36.47 -21.21 -3.85
C LYS A 161 36.17 -21.53 -2.39
N ASP A 162 34.95 -21.27 -1.94
CA ASP A 162 34.56 -21.51 -0.55
C ASP A 162 34.40 -23.01 -0.26
N LYS A 163 33.90 -23.80 -1.21
CA LYS A 163 33.90 -25.27 -1.11
C LYS A 163 35.32 -25.86 -1.00
N ALA A 164 36.25 -25.32 -1.79
CA ALA A 164 37.65 -25.79 -1.75
C ALA A 164 38.36 -25.48 -0.42
N LYS A 165 37.88 -24.45 0.31
CA LYS A 165 38.45 -24.09 1.64
C LYS A 165 37.81 -24.85 2.80
N ARG A 166 36.69 -25.54 2.59
CA ARG A 166 36.09 -26.38 3.63
C ARG A 166 36.90 -27.64 3.75
N THR A 167 37.86 -27.66 4.67
CA THR A 167 38.45 -28.89 5.18
C THR A 167 37.40 -29.61 5.98
N VAL A 168 37.12 -30.85 5.64
CA VAL A 168 36.24 -31.79 6.36
C VAL A 168 36.77 -32.01 7.77
#